data_fc19d6b96c46819e857b5e6579f8b1de
#
_entry.id   fc19d6b96c46819e857b5e6579f8b1de
#
_cell.length_a   1.000
_cell.length_b   1.000
_cell.length_c   1.000
_cell.angle_alpha   90.00
_cell.angle_beta   90.00
_cell.angle_gamma   90.00
#
_symmetry.space_group_name_H-M   'P 1'
#
loop_
_entity.id
_entity.type
_entity.pdbx_description
1 polymer ?
#
loop_
_entity_poly.entity_id
_entity_poly.type
_entity_poly.pdbx_seq_one_letter_code
_entity_poly.pdbx_strand_id
1 'polypeptide(L)'
;LANKKTMFKLIGFYLNENQKTYIDMVLDSCDGISQKESQSSIDNSLCEKYGFSSFPVFALFKNNVLTRTVVGKYPINTIKNKLLI
;
A
#
# COMPACT_ATOMS: atom_id res chain seq x y z
N LEU A 1 4.09 -17.91 -26.96
CA LEU A 1 3.19 -17.09 -26.16
C LEU A 1 3.91 -16.54 -24.96
N ALA A 2 3.93 -15.24 -24.83
CA ALA A 2 4.52 -14.58 -23.67
C ALA A 2 3.62 -14.78 -22.46
N ASN A 3 4.15 -15.38 -21.43
CA ASN A 3 3.48 -15.44 -20.14
C ASN A 3 3.58 -14.06 -19.50
N LYS A 4 2.45 -13.39 -19.34
CA LYS A 4 2.41 -12.13 -18.64
C LYS A 4 2.66 -12.38 -17.16
N LYS A 5 3.79 -11.88 -16.68
CA LYS A 5 4.09 -11.92 -15.27
C LYS A 5 3.15 -10.98 -14.53
N THR A 6 2.49 -11.45 -13.49
CA THR A 6 1.66 -10.61 -12.64
C THR A 6 2.53 -9.60 -11.88
N MET A 7 2.19 -8.33 -12.00
CA MET A 7 2.91 -7.23 -11.36
C MET A 7 2.10 -6.73 -10.16
N PHE A 8 2.65 -6.88 -8.97
CA PHE A 8 2.07 -6.32 -7.76
C PHE A 8 2.84 -5.09 -7.33
N LYS A 9 2.10 -4.06 -6.91
CA LYS A 9 2.66 -2.86 -6.33
C LYS A 9 1.89 -2.52 -5.07
N LEU A 10 2.62 -2.26 -3.99
CA LEU A 10 2.03 -1.88 -2.71
C LEU A 10 2.47 -0.47 -2.35
N ILE A 11 1.50 0.41 -2.15
CA ILE A 11 1.75 1.80 -1.75
C ILE A 11 1.08 2.05 -0.42
N GLY A 12 1.84 2.57 0.55
CA GLY A 12 1.28 3.09 1.78
C GLY A 12 1.25 4.61 1.74
N PHE A 13 0.10 5.19 2.08
CA PHE A 13 -0.06 6.65 2.12
C PHE A 13 -0.14 7.10 3.58
N TYR A 14 0.62 8.14 3.90
CA TYR A 14 0.73 8.64 5.26
C TYR A 14 0.36 10.11 5.36
N LEU A 15 -0.11 10.51 6.53
CA LEU A 15 -0.44 11.89 6.85
C LEU A 15 0.72 12.59 7.60
N ASN A 16 1.50 11.82 8.37
CA ASN A 16 2.58 12.35 9.20
C ASN A 16 3.73 11.35 9.30
N GLU A 17 4.84 11.77 9.92
CA GLU A 17 6.04 10.95 10.04
C GLU A 17 5.84 9.66 10.84
N ASN A 18 5.00 9.69 11.89
CA ASN A 18 4.72 8.47 12.65
C ASN A 18 4.06 7.41 11.78
N GLN A 19 3.14 7.82 10.93
CA GLN A 19 2.51 6.91 9.98
C GLN A 19 3.49 6.42 8.92
N LYS A 20 4.39 7.29 8.45
CA LYS A 20 5.41 6.90 7.49
C LYS A 20 6.32 5.81 8.08
N THR A 21 6.78 5.99 9.30
CA THR A 21 7.62 4.99 9.98
C THR A 21 6.90 3.65 10.09
N TYR A 22 5.63 3.68 10.47
CA TYR A 22 4.81 2.46 10.54
C TYR A 22 4.68 1.80 9.17
N ILE A 23 4.36 2.57 8.14
CA ILE A 23 4.23 2.06 6.76
C ILE A 23 5.54 1.40 6.32
N ASP A 24 6.67 2.05 6.54
CA ASP A 24 7.97 1.52 6.13
C ASP A 24 8.27 0.18 6.81
N MET A 25 7.88 0.02 8.07
CA MET A 25 8.02 -1.26 8.77
C MET A 25 7.16 -2.35 8.15
N VAL A 26 5.93 -2.03 7.79
CA VAL A 26 5.03 -2.97 7.12
C VAL A 26 5.58 -3.37 5.75
N LEU A 27 6.00 -2.40 4.96
CA LEU A 27 6.56 -2.65 3.62
C LEU A 27 7.80 -3.53 3.69
N ASP A 28 8.68 -3.30 4.67
CA ASP A 28 9.88 -4.11 4.85
C ASP A 28 9.57 -5.57 5.14
N SER A 29 8.39 -5.87 5.67
CA SER A 29 7.98 -7.24 5.97
C SER A 29 7.29 -7.94 4.80
N CYS A 30 7.04 -7.22 3.69
CA CYS A 30 6.33 -7.76 2.52
C CYS A 30 7.33 -8.21 1.44
N ASP A 31 8.05 -9.30 1.72
CA ASP A 31 9.15 -9.74 0.87
C ASP A 31 8.72 -10.22 -0.52
N GLY A 32 7.48 -10.67 -0.66
CA GLY A 32 6.98 -11.20 -1.93
C GLY A 32 6.58 -10.12 -2.94
N ILE A 33 6.64 -8.85 -2.56
CA ILE A 33 6.25 -7.74 -3.43
C ILE A 33 7.49 -6.93 -3.77
N SER A 34 7.80 -6.83 -5.07
CA SER A 34 9.01 -6.16 -5.54
C SER A 34 8.87 -4.64 -5.60
N GLN A 35 7.66 -4.13 -5.84
CA GLN A 35 7.40 -2.70 -5.93
C GLN A 35 6.64 -2.25 -4.68
N LYS A 36 7.34 -1.56 -3.80
CA LYS A 36 6.80 -1.09 -2.53
C LYS A 36 7.27 0.34 -2.30
N GLU A 37 6.35 1.22 -1.94
CA GLU A 37 6.72 2.60 -1.62
C GLU A 37 5.74 3.23 -0.64
N SER A 38 6.21 4.24 0.07
CA SER A 38 5.37 5.11 0.88
C SER A 38 5.28 6.48 0.21
N GLN A 39 4.10 7.10 0.30
CA GLN A 39 3.86 8.42 -0.27
C GLN A 39 3.11 9.30 0.73
N SER A 40 3.45 10.58 0.75
CA SER A 40 2.64 11.54 1.50
C SER A 40 1.25 11.67 0.88
N SER A 41 0.24 11.77 1.73
CA SER A 41 -1.13 11.99 1.27
C SER A 41 -1.37 13.44 0.83
N ILE A 42 -0.49 14.36 1.20
CA ILE A 42 -0.65 15.79 0.91
C ILE A 42 -0.46 16.02 -0.60
N ASP A 43 -1.44 16.65 -1.22
CA ASP A 43 -1.45 16.95 -2.66
C ASP A 43 -1.18 15.71 -3.52
N ASN A 44 -1.68 14.57 -3.07
CA ASN A 44 -1.43 13.28 -3.73
C ASN A 44 -2.56 12.96 -4.71
N SER A 45 -2.21 12.86 -6.00
CA SER A 45 -3.20 12.62 -7.06
C SER A 45 -3.85 11.24 -6.97
N LEU A 46 -3.14 10.23 -6.47
CA LEU A 46 -3.73 8.90 -6.29
C LEU A 46 -4.76 8.90 -5.15
N CYS A 47 -4.46 9.61 -4.06
CA CYS A 47 -5.41 9.75 -2.96
C CYS A 47 -6.69 10.44 -3.43
N GLU A 48 -6.56 11.47 -4.27
CA GLU A 48 -7.71 12.16 -4.86
C GLU A 48 -8.47 11.24 -5.80
N LYS A 49 -7.76 10.54 -6.67
CA LYS A 49 -8.36 9.63 -7.66
C LYS A 49 -9.20 8.54 -7.01
N TYR A 50 -8.70 7.93 -5.94
CA TYR A 50 -9.37 6.81 -5.28
C TYR A 50 -10.20 7.22 -4.07
N GLY A 51 -10.21 8.50 -3.72
CA GLY A 51 -11.01 9.01 -2.61
C GLY A 51 -10.48 8.61 -1.24
N PHE A 52 -9.18 8.42 -1.08
CA PHE A 52 -8.60 8.10 0.22
C PHE A 52 -8.65 9.33 1.12
N SER A 53 -9.31 9.22 2.26
CA SER A 53 -9.50 10.33 3.21
C SER A 53 -9.06 9.99 4.62
N SER A 54 -8.78 8.74 4.92
CA SER A 54 -8.30 8.30 6.24
C SER A 54 -6.95 7.62 6.08
N PHE A 55 -6.03 7.86 7.01
CA PHE A 55 -4.64 7.42 6.89
C PHE A 55 -4.16 6.80 8.21
N PRO A 56 -3.18 5.90 8.16
CA PRO A 56 -2.50 5.38 6.97
C PRO A 56 -3.44 4.48 6.15
N VAL A 57 -3.22 4.44 4.84
CA VAL A 57 -3.92 3.52 3.96
C VAL A 57 -2.90 2.77 3.11
N PHE A 58 -3.11 1.46 2.98
CA PHE A 58 -2.32 0.61 2.10
C PHE A 58 -3.15 0.27 0.88
N ALA A 59 -2.59 0.48 -0.30
CA ALA A 59 -3.24 0.19 -1.56
C ALA A 59 -2.42 -0.84 -2.33
N LEU A 60 -3.03 -1.98 -2.62
CA LEU A 60 -2.41 -3.05 -3.41
C LEU A 60 -2.95 -2.99 -4.83
N PHE A 61 -2.03 -2.83 -5.76
CA PHE A 61 -2.32 -2.82 -7.19
C PHE A 61 -1.84 -4.11 -7.84
N LYS A 62 -2.66 -4.68 -8.69
CA LYS A 62 -2.31 -5.82 -9.52
C LYS A 62 -2.41 -5.40 -10.98
N ASN A 63 -1.30 -5.42 -11.69
CA ASN A 63 -1.21 -4.96 -13.08
C ASN A 63 -1.81 -3.55 -13.24
N ASN A 64 -1.44 -2.65 -12.32
CA ASN A 64 -1.87 -1.24 -12.27
C ASN A 64 -3.36 -1.04 -11.96
N VAL A 65 -4.05 -2.08 -11.50
CA VAL A 65 -5.45 -1.97 -11.06
C VAL A 65 -5.52 -2.08 -9.55
N LEU A 66 -6.19 -1.12 -8.91
CA LEU A 66 -6.39 -1.16 -7.46
C LEU A 66 -7.22 -2.38 -7.10
N THR A 67 -6.63 -3.28 -6.32
CA THR A 67 -7.23 -4.57 -6.00
C THR A 67 -7.73 -4.64 -4.55
N ARG A 68 -6.94 -4.10 -3.62
CA ARG A 68 -7.28 -4.11 -2.19
C ARG A 68 -6.80 -2.83 -1.53
N THR A 69 -7.54 -2.43 -0.49
CA THR A 69 -7.14 -1.33 0.38
C THR A 69 -7.31 -1.75 1.83
N VAL A 70 -6.41 -1.29 2.67
CA VAL A 70 -6.53 -1.43 4.12
C VAL A 70 -6.29 -0.08 4.75
N VAL A 71 -7.25 0.40 5.52
CA VAL A 71 -7.18 1.68 6.21
C VAL A 71 -7.01 1.44 7.70
N GLY A 72 -6.00 2.04 8.28
CA GLY A 72 -5.78 1.98 9.72
C GLY A 72 -4.42 1.41 10.09
N LYS A 73 -4.06 1.63 11.36
CA LYS A 73 -2.77 1.19 11.90
C LYS A 73 -2.97 -0.12 12.67
N TYR A 74 -2.96 -1.21 11.93
CA TYR A 74 -3.05 -2.56 12.50
C TYR A 74 -1.65 -3.15 12.73
N PRO A 75 -1.54 -4.21 13.55
CA PRO A 75 -0.30 -5.00 13.59
C PRO A 75 0.10 -5.50 12.21
N ILE A 76 1.40 -5.64 11.97
CA ILE A 76 1.95 -5.97 10.64
C ILE A 76 1.29 -7.21 10.05
N ASN A 77 1.17 -8.30 10.81
CA ASN A 77 0.57 -9.53 10.31
C ASN A 77 -0.90 -9.34 9.93
N THR A 78 -1.61 -8.48 10.66
CA THR A 78 -3.00 -8.17 10.35
C THR A 78 -3.11 -7.46 9.00
N ILE A 79 -2.23 -6.48 8.74
CA ILE A 79 -2.19 -5.80 7.44
C ILE A 79 -1.92 -6.81 6.33
N LYS A 80 -0.91 -7.65 6.50
CA LYS A 80 -0.55 -8.66 5.50
C LYS A 80 -1.72 -9.61 5.20
N ASN A 81 -2.42 -10.07 6.23
CA ASN A 81 -3.59 -10.92 6.07
C ASN A 81 -4.73 -10.22 5.33
N LYS A 82 -4.99 -8.96 5.67
CA LYS A 82 -6.05 -8.17 5.01
C LYS A 82 -5.73 -7.90 3.55
N LEU A 83 -4.45 -7.74 3.21
CA LEU A 83 -3.99 -7.56 1.83
C LEU A 83 -3.84 -8.88 1.08
N LEU A 84 -3.93 -10.01 1.74
CA LEU A 84 -3.70 -11.34 1.21
C LEU A 84 -2.27 -11.53 0.66
N ILE A 85 -1.33 -11.01 1.41
CA ILE A 85 0.09 -11.10 1.05
C ILE A 85 0.76 -12.22 1.85
#